data_b258161b6db591bd31ce77ed5e048a6d
#
_entry.id   b258161b6db591bd31ce77ed5e048a6d
#
_cell.length_a   1.000
_cell.length_b   1.000
_cell.length_c   1.000
_cell.angle_alpha   90.00
_cell.angle_beta   90.00
_cell.angle_gamma   90.00
#
_symmetry.space_group_name_H-M   'P 1'
#
loop_
_entity.id
_entity.type
_entity.pdbx_description
1 polymer ?
#
loop_
_entity_poly.entity_id
_entity_poly.type
_entity_poly.pdbx_seq_one_letter_code
_entity_poly.pdbx_strand_id
1 'polypeptide(L)'
;MLVRLLYASRAASGVDPDALAAILRRSREHNPQVGVTGVLCFCANARVFMQVLEGGRIQVSKLYNEIAQDARHGDVALLSYEEIGERTFASWSMGQVNMGRLNPALVLKYSEAAQLDPYAVSGKATLALFNELVETASIGVQH
;
A
#
# COMPACT_ATOMS: atom_id res chain seq x y z
N MET A 1 14.96 0.32 14.76
CA MET A 1 13.99 1.42 14.70
C MET A 1 12.94 1.11 13.65
N LEU A 2 11.69 1.19 14.03
CA LEU A 2 10.57 0.96 13.11
C LEU A 2 10.22 2.23 12.35
N VAL A 3 9.89 2.07 11.07
CA VAL A 3 9.40 3.13 10.20
C VAL A 3 8.13 2.68 9.50
N ARG A 4 7.34 3.65 9.05
CA ARG A 4 6.19 3.46 8.17
C ARG A 4 6.40 4.30 6.91
N LEU A 5 6.30 3.66 5.76
CA LEU A 5 6.47 4.31 4.47
C LEU A 5 5.21 4.08 3.65
N LEU A 6 4.68 5.15 3.06
CA LEU A 6 3.56 5.10 2.12
C LEU A 6 4.02 5.66 0.79
N TYR A 7 3.78 4.92 -0.28
CA TYR A 7 4.03 5.40 -1.64
C TYR A 7 2.84 5.13 -2.55
N ALA A 8 2.84 5.82 -3.68
CA ALA A 8 1.96 5.55 -4.80
C ALA A 8 2.80 5.37 -6.05
N SER A 9 2.28 4.59 -6.99
CA SER A 9 2.91 4.42 -8.30
C SER A 9 1.85 4.14 -9.35
N ARG A 10 2.20 4.38 -10.63
CA ARG A 10 1.35 4.02 -11.74
C ARG A 10 1.73 2.63 -12.22
N ALA A 11 0.73 1.78 -12.46
CA ALA A 11 0.96 0.44 -12.97
C ALA A 11 1.35 0.49 -14.44
N ALA A 12 2.37 -0.27 -14.82
CA ALA A 12 2.73 -0.46 -16.21
C ALA A 12 1.58 -1.15 -16.97
N SER A 13 1.53 -0.97 -18.29
CA SER A 13 0.44 -1.48 -19.12
C SER A 13 0.26 -3.00 -19.07
N GLY A 14 1.33 -3.75 -18.76
CA GLY A 14 1.28 -5.21 -18.65
C GLY A 14 0.79 -5.74 -17.31
N VAL A 15 0.47 -4.88 -16.34
CA VAL A 15 -0.01 -5.34 -15.04
C VAL A 15 -1.49 -5.73 -15.15
N ASP A 16 -1.74 -7.03 -15.04
CA ASP A 16 -3.07 -7.65 -15.06
C ASP A 16 -3.32 -8.33 -13.71
N PRO A 17 -4.49 -8.98 -13.51
CA PRO A 17 -4.77 -9.68 -12.25
C PRO A 17 -3.74 -10.77 -11.90
N ASP A 18 -3.17 -11.47 -12.89
CA ASP A 18 -2.14 -12.48 -12.64
C ASP A 18 -0.84 -11.85 -12.17
N ALA A 19 -0.45 -10.72 -12.74
CA ALA A 19 0.73 -9.98 -12.31
C ALA A 19 0.55 -9.46 -10.88
N LEU A 20 -0.64 -8.94 -10.55
CA LEU A 20 -0.96 -8.48 -9.20
C LEU A 20 -0.88 -9.64 -8.20
N ALA A 21 -1.44 -10.80 -8.54
CA ALA A 21 -1.38 -11.99 -7.69
C ALA A 21 0.06 -12.44 -7.45
N ALA A 22 0.92 -12.35 -8.48
CA ALA A 22 2.34 -12.69 -8.37
C ALA A 22 3.08 -11.73 -7.43
N ILE A 23 2.79 -10.42 -7.51
CA ILE A 23 3.36 -9.41 -6.62
C ILE A 23 3.01 -9.74 -5.16
N LEU A 24 1.75 -10.01 -4.88
CA LEU A 24 1.27 -10.32 -3.54
C LEU A 24 1.88 -11.60 -2.99
N ARG A 25 1.96 -12.64 -3.81
CA ARG A 25 2.55 -13.92 -3.42
C ARG A 25 4.02 -13.75 -3.03
N ARG A 26 4.80 -13.06 -3.84
CA ARG A 26 6.21 -12.79 -3.55
C ARG A 26 6.37 -12.00 -2.26
N SER A 27 5.55 -10.98 -2.04
CA SER A 27 5.58 -10.17 -0.82
C SER A 27 5.29 -11.02 0.41
N ARG A 28 4.29 -11.90 0.35
CA ARG A 28 3.90 -12.77 1.46
C ARG A 28 4.97 -13.82 1.79
N GLU A 29 5.74 -14.24 0.80
CA GLU A 29 6.86 -15.16 1.01
C GLU A 29 8.09 -14.46 1.55
N HIS A 30 8.41 -13.28 1.02
CA HIS A 30 9.64 -12.57 1.32
C HIS A 30 9.55 -11.69 2.58
N ASN A 31 8.44 -10.96 2.75
CA ASN A 31 8.35 -9.94 3.79
C ASN A 31 8.52 -10.48 5.22
N PRO A 32 7.96 -11.66 5.57
CA PRO A 32 8.20 -12.22 6.91
C PRO A 32 9.67 -12.49 7.21
N GLN A 33 10.47 -12.80 6.19
CA GLN A 33 11.90 -13.09 6.36
C GLN A 33 12.70 -11.85 6.75
N VAL A 34 12.21 -10.67 6.39
CA VAL A 34 12.90 -9.40 6.66
C VAL A 34 12.11 -8.51 7.63
N GLY A 35 11.04 -9.04 8.22
CA GLY A 35 10.25 -8.34 9.22
C GLY A 35 9.44 -7.17 8.67
N VAL A 36 9.02 -7.22 7.41
CA VAL A 36 8.17 -6.20 6.80
C VAL A 36 6.72 -6.64 6.83
N THR A 37 5.84 -5.72 7.22
CA THR A 37 4.38 -5.89 7.17
C THR A 37 3.79 -4.74 6.38
N GLY A 38 2.53 -4.87 5.94
CA GLY A 38 1.89 -3.79 5.20
C GLY A 38 0.64 -4.18 4.46
N VAL A 39 0.16 -3.25 3.66
CA VAL A 39 -1.07 -3.38 2.88
C VAL A 39 -0.86 -2.78 1.50
N LEU A 40 -1.33 -3.49 0.49
CA LEU A 40 -1.30 -3.06 -0.91
C LEU A 40 -2.72 -2.80 -1.41
N CYS A 41 -2.92 -1.63 -2.00
CA CYS A 41 -4.13 -1.27 -2.73
C CYS A 41 -3.80 -1.15 -4.21
N PHE A 42 -4.66 -1.73 -5.05
CA PHE A 42 -4.62 -1.48 -6.48
C PHE A 42 -5.96 -0.90 -6.92
N CYS A 43 -5.91 0.30 -7.48
CA CYS A 43 -7.06 0.98 -8.05
C CYS A 43 -7.11 0.65 -9.54
N ALA A 44 -7.93 -0.34 -9.93
CA ALA A 44 -7.93 -0.85 -11.30
C ALA A 44 -8.32 0.21 -12.33
N ASN A 45 -9.28 1.07 -12.03
CA ASN A 45 -9.74 2.11 -12.97
C ASN A 45 -8.67 3.14 -13.26
N ALA A 46 -7.94 3.59 -12.26
CA ALA A 46 -6.87 4.57 -12.39
C ALA A 46 -5.52 3.92 -12.69
N ARG A 47 -5.41 2.60 -12.57
CA ARG A 47 -4.18 1.83 -12.71
C ARG A 47 -3.07 2.35 -11.80
N VAL A 48 -3.39 2.51 -10.55
CA VAL A 48 -2.50 3.08 -9.53
C VAL A 48 -2.34 2.09 -8.38
N PHE A 49 -1.11 1.90 -7.93
CA PHE A 49 -0.80 1.23 -6.67
C PHE A 49 -0.65 2.25 -5.55
N MET A 50 -1.11 1.87 -4.37
CA MET A 50 -0.75 2.50 -3.10
C MET A 50 -0.33 1.40 -2.16
N GLN A 51 0.77 1.61 -1.45
CA GLN A 51 1.26 0.60 -0.51
C GLN A 51 1.82 1.25 0.73
N VAL A 52 1.44 0.73 1.89
CA VAL A 52 2.06 1.06 3.16
C VAL A 52 2.96 -0.09 3.58
N LEU A 53 4.18 0.26 4.01
CA LEU A 53 5.19 -0.69 4.48
C LEU A 53 5.62 -0.30 5.89
N GLU A 54 5.65 -1.27 6.78
CA GLU A 54 6.15 -1.10 8.15
C GLU A 54 7.24 -2.12 8.45
N GLY A 55 8.30 -1.67 9.10
CA GLY A 55 9.41 -2.54 9.45
C GLY A 55 10.64 -1.74 9.85
N GLY A 56 11.78 -2.42 9.93
CA GLY A 56 13.04 -1.77 10.20
C GLY A 56 13.43 -0.80 9.08
N ARG A 57 14.02 0.32 9.45
CA ARG A 57 14.39 1.38 8.51
C ARG A 57 15.17 0.85 7.31
N ILE A 58 16.17 0.02 7.54
CA ILE A 58 17.03 -0.50 6.47
C ILE A 58 16.24 -1.39 5.54
N GLN A 59 15.42 -2.30 6.07
CA GLN A 59 14.67 -3.24 5.28
C GLN A 59 13.56 -2.57 4.46
N VAL A 60 12.86 -1.60 5.06
CA VAL A 60 11.82 -0.84 4.37
C VAL A 60 12.43 0.00 3.24
N SER A 61 13.54 0.68 3.51
CA SER A 61 14.23 1.49 2.49
C SER A 61 14.72 0.65 1.33
N LYS A 62 15.29 -0.51 1.63
CA LYS A 62 15.78 -1.44 0.60
C LYS A 62 14.64 -1.93 -0.28
N LEU A 63 13.53 -2.34 0.34
CA LEU A 63 12.37 -2.81 -0.38
C LEU A 63 11.76 -1.71 -1.26
N TYR A 64 11.64 -0.49 -0.72
CA TYR A 64 11.14 0.65 -1.50
C TYR A 64 12.01 0.93 -2.71
N ASN A 65 13.33 0.90 -2.56
CA ASN A 65 14.24 1.11 -3.69
C ASN A 65 14.10 0.03 -4.76
N GLU A 66 13.88 -1.22 -4.36
CA GLU A 66 13.64 -2.32 -5.30
C GLU A 66 12.33 -2.10 -6.08
N ILE A 67 11.27 -1.67 -5.38
CA ILE A 67 9.97 -1.36 -6.00
C ILE A 67 10.12 -0.19 -6.98
N ALA A 68 10.82 0.87 -6.61
CA ALA A 68 11.02 2.03 -7.45
C ALA A 68 11.77 1.71 -8.75
N GLN A 69 12.58 0.65 -8.76
CA GLN A 69 13.32 0.20 -9.94
C GLN A 69 12.59 -0.90 -10.73
N ASP A 70 11.49 -1.41 -10.20
CA ASP A 70 10.72 -2.48 -10.86
C ASP A 70 9.91 -1.90 -12.02
N ALA A 71 10.02 -2.53 -13.19
CA ALA A 71 9.36 -2.06 -14.42
C ALA A 71 7.82 -2.10 -14.34
N ARG A 72 7.23 -2.77 -13.34
CA ARG A 72 5.78 -2.79 -13.14
C ARG A 72 5.25 -1.50 -12.52
N HIS A 73 6.13 -0.63 -12.00
CA HIS A 73 5.80 0.64 -11.36
C HIS A 73 6.41 1.81 -12.12
N GLY A 74 5.61 2.84 -12.36
CA GLY A 74 6.06 4.11 -12.89
C GLY A 74 5.64 5.26 -11.98
N ASP A 75 6.22 6.43 -12.17
CA ASP A 75 5.90 7.64 -11.41
C ASP A 75 5.81 7.40 -9.90
N VAL A 76 6.79 6.68 -9.35
CA VAL A 76 6.81 6.35 -7.93
C VAL A 76 6.94 7.61 -7.11
N ALA A 77 5.96 7.84 -6.23
CA ALA A 77 5.92 9.01 -5.35
C ALA A 77 5.90 8.57 -3.90
N LEU A 78 6.86 9.05 -3.14
CA LEU A 78 6.87 8.88 -1.69
C LEU A 78 5.86 9.86 -1.07
N LEU A 79 4.80 9.33 -0.47
CA LEU A 79 3.72 10.15 0.09
C LEU A 79 3.90 10.43 1.57
N SER A 80 4.50 9.50 2.32
CA SER A 80 4.73 9.66 3.75
C SER A 80 5.86 8.74 4.19
N TYR A 81 6.68 9.22 5.08
CA TYR A 81 7.73 8.43 5.73
C TYR A 81 7.87 8.94 7.16
N GLU A 82 7.73 8.03 8.13
CA GLU A 82 7.81 8.42 9.55
C GLU A 82 8.42 7.32 10.41
N GLU A 83 9.07 7.73 11.49
CA GLU A 83 9.47 6.83 12.54
C GLU A 83 8.26 6.52 13.41
N ILE A 84 8.07 5.25 13.75
CA ILE A 84 6.92 4.79 14.53
C ILE A 84 7.37 4.02 15.76
N GLY A 85 6.58 4.09 16.83
CA GLY A 85 6.81 3.31 18.04
C GLY A 85 6.26 1.90 17.97
N GLU A 86 5.21 1.71 17.19
CA GLU A 86 4.56 0.41 17.01
C GLU A 86 3.92 0.32 15.63
N ARG A 87 3.66 -0.91 15.18
CA ARG A 87 3.03 -1.15 13.89
C ARG A 87 1.52 -1.05 13.99
N THR A 88 0.90 -0.46 12.95
CA THR A 88 -0.54 -0.52 12.74
C THR A 88 -0.92 -1.77 11.94
N PHE A 89 -0.05 -2.19 11.02
CA PHE A 89 -0.33 -3.25 10.05
C PHE A 89 0.42 -4.55 10.36
N ALA A 90 0.68 -4.82 11.64
CA ALA A 90 1.47 -5.97 12.08
C ALA A 90 0.85 -7.32 11.71
N SER A 91 -0.47 -7.37 11.51
CA SER A 91 -1.19 -8.62 11.22
C SER A 91 -1.07 -9.10 9.78
N TRP A 92 -0.48 -8.28 8.89
CA TRP A 92 -0.43 -8.61 7.46
C TRP A 92 0.99 -8.61 6.92
N SER A 93 1.48 -9.76 6.45
CA SER A 93 2.74 -9.82 5.69
C SER A 93 2.63 -9.08 4.36
N MET A 94 1.45 -9.05 3.78
CA MET A 94 0.99 -8.10 2.77
C MET A 94 -0.52 -8.28 2.60
N GLY A 95 -1.30 -7.42 3.24
CA GLY A 95 -2.74 -7.38 3.07
C GLY A 95 -3.11 -6.77 1.73
N GLN A 96 -4.32 -7.04 1.28
CA GLN A 96 -4.85 -6.49 0.03
C GLN A 96 -6.17 -5.78 0.29
N VAL A 97 -6.31 -4.60 -0.30
CA VAL A 97 -7.59 -3.88 -0.31
C VAL A 97 -8.10 -3.79 -1.73
N ASN A 98 -9.35 -4.22 -1.92
CA ASN A 98 -10.06 -4.01 -3.17
C ASN A 98 -10.82 -2.69 -3.09
N MET A 99 -10.28 -1.65 -3.73
CA MET A 99 -10.87 -0.31 -3.71
C MET A 99 -12.27 -0.26 -4.31
N GLY A 100 -12.59 -1.18 -5.24
CA GLY A 100 -13.91 -1.25 -5.86
C GLY A 100 -15.02 -1.74 -4.92
N ARG A 101 -14.66 -2.33 -3.79
CA ARG A 101 -15.61 -2.84 -2.79
C ARG A 101 -15.74 -1.95 -1.56
N LEU A 102 -15.00 -0.87 -1.49
CA LEU A 102 -15.10 0.06 -0.37
C LEU A 102 -16.39 0.86 -0.45
N ASN A 103 -16.93 1.18 0.73
CA ASN A 103 -18.04 2.12 0.81
C ASN A 103 -17.57 3.48 0.26
N PRO A 104 -18.24 4.03 -0.78
CA PRO A 104 -17.84 5.32 -1.35
C PRO A 104 -17.77 6.45 -0.32
N ALA A 105 -18.57 6.40 0.74
CA ALA A 105 -18.55 7.40 1.79
C ALA A 105 -17.21 7.42 2.54
N LEU A 106 -16.55 6.28 2.67
CA LEU A 106 -15.23 6.19 3.31
C LEU A 106 -14.18 6.92 2.49
N VAL A 107 -14.21 6.75 1.17
CA VAL A 107 -13.30 7.46 0.26
C VAL A 107 -13.60 8.95 0.25
N LEU A 108 -14.87 9.32 0.17
CA LEU A 108 -15.30 10.73 0.17
C LEU A 108 -14.90 11.47 1.45
N LYS A 109 -14.75 10.78 2.55
CA LYS A 109 -14.29 11.38 3.80
C LYS A 109 -12.92 12.04 3.67
N TYR A 110 -12.08 11.52 2.77
CA TYR A 110 -10.68 11.93 2.62
C TYR A 110 -10.34 12.50 1.25
N SER A 111 -11.24 12.46 0.28
CA SER A 111 -10.96 12.90 -1.07
C SER A 111 -12.11 13.70 -1.66
N GLU A 112 -11.84 14.39 -2.76
CA GLU A 112 -12.82 15.25 -3.44
C GLU A 112 -13.89 14.46 -4.17
N ALA A 113 -13.61 13.22 -4.50
CA ALA A 113 -14.52 12.33 -5.24
C ALA A 113 -14.51 10.94 -4.63
N ALA A 114 -15.46 10.11 -5.04
CA ALA A 114 -15.56 8.73 -4.56
C ALA A 114 -14.43 7.81 -5.04
N GLN A 115 -13.58 8.30 -5.93
CA GLN A 115 -12.36 7.62 -6.35
C GLN A 115 -11.15 8.31 -5.73
N LEU A 116 -10.25 7.53 -5.13
CA LEU A 116 -9.05 8.08 -4.53
C LEU A 116 -7.97 8.24 -5.60
N ASP A 117 -7.48 9.48 -5.77
CA ASP A 117 -6.27 9.76 -6.52
C ASP A 117 -5.15 10.07 -5.52
N PRO A 118 -4.21 9.15 -5.31
CA PRO A 118 -3.16 9.36 -4.30
C PRO A 118 -2.21 10.50 -4.65
N TYR A 119 -2.18 10.92 -5.93
CA TYR A 119 -1.38 12.07 -6.35
C TYR A 119 -2.04 13.41 -6.04
N ALA A 120 -3.35 13.41 -5.75
CA ALA A 120 -4.12 14.62 -5.44
C ALA A 120 -4.51 14.72 -3.96
N VAL A 121 -4.29 13.67 -3.18
CA VAL A 121 -4.62 13.59 -1.75
C VAL A 121 -3.33 13.60 -0.93
N SER A 122 -3.33 14.25 0.22
CA SER A 122 -2.15 14.26 1.08
C SER A 122 -1.81 12.87 1.59
N GLY A 123 -0.53 12.61 1.86
CA GLY A 123 -0.09 11.37 2.48
C GLY A 123 -0.76 11.15 3.84
N LYS A 124 -0.98 12.23 4.60
CA LYS A 124 -1.67 12.16 5.89
C LYS A 124 -3.12 11.66 5.75
N ALA A 125 -3.87 12.18 4.77
CA ALA A 125 -5.24 11.77 4.53
C ALA A 125 -5.29 10.31 4.03
N THR A 126 -4.37 9.92 3.17
CA THR A 126 -4.28 8.54 2.66
C THR A 126 -3.97 7.56 3.80
N LEU A 127 -3.05 7.91 4.71
CA LEU A 127 -2.77 7.06 5.89
C LEU A 127 -3.98 6.95 6.81
N ALA A 128 -4.73 8.04 7.00
CA ALA A 128 -5.95 8.02 7.79
C ALA A 128 -6.98 7.05 7.19
N LEU A 129 -7.10 7.02 5.86
CA LEU A 129 -7.93 6.03 5.17
C LEU A 129 -7.46 4.61 5.46
N PHE A 130 -6.17 4.32 5.32
CA PHE A 130 -5.62 3.00 5.62
C PHE A 130 -5.90 2.58 7.07
N ASN A 131 -5.80 3.49 8.03
CA ASN A 131 -6.11 3.19 9.43
C ASN A 131 -7.57 2.78 9.61
N GLU A 132 -8.50 3.45 8.93
CA GLU A 132 -9.91 3.06 8.97
C GLU A 132 -10.16 1.70 8.33
N LEU A 133 -9.39 1.33 7.30
CA LEU A 133 -9.50 0.00 6.68
C LEU A 133 -9.16 -1.12 7.65
N VAL A 134 -8.21 -0.90 8.56
CA VAL A 134 -7.90 -1.84 9.65
C VAL A 134 -9.10 -1.98 10.58
N GLU A 135 -9.67 -0.85 11.01
CA GLU A 135 -10.78 -0.82 11.96
C GLU A 135 -12.06 -1.43 11.40
N THR A 136 -12.30 -1.28 10.10
CA THR A 136 -13.50 -1.78 9.43
C THR A 136 -13.34 -3.20 8.89
N ALA A 137 -12.20 -3.84 9.14
CA ALA A 137 -11.87 -5.17 8.63
C ALA A 137 -11.98 -5.27 7.10
N SER A 138 -11.67 -4.17 6.40
CA SER A 138 -11.76 -4.09 4.92
C SER A 138 -10.53 -4.65 4.22
N ILE A 139 -9.56 -5.17 4.97
CA ILE A 139 -8.32 -5.70 4.42
C ILE A 139 -8.45 -7.20 4.25
N GLY A 140 -8.26 -7.66 3.02
CA GLY A 140 -8.18 -9.09 2.72
C GLY A 140 -6.93 -9.69 3.36
N VAL A 141 -7.11 -10.77 4.11
CA VAL A 141 -6.08 -11.32 4.98
C VAL A 141 -5.38 -12.49 4.33
N GLN A 142 -4.06 -12.38 4.29
CA GLN A 142 -3.18 -13.51 4.10
C GLN A 142 -2.01 -13.32 5.05
N HIS A 143 -1.96 -14.12 6.04
CA HIS A 143 -0.87 -14.08 7.01
C HIS A 143 0.31 -14.89 6.55
#